data_a337d9083a6f488e457a273a855a7ee1
#
_entry.id   a337d9083a6f488e457a273a855a7ee1
#
_cell.length_a   1.000
_cell.length_b   1.000
_cell.length_c   1.000
_cell.angle_alpha   90.00
_cell.angle_beta   90.00
_cell.angle_gamma   90.00
#
_symmetry.space_group_name_H-M   'P 1'
#
loop_
_entity.id
_entity.type
_entity.pdbx_description
1 polymer ?
#
loop_
_entity_poly.entity_id
_entity_poly.type
_entity_poly.pdbx_seq_one_letter_code
_entity_poly.pdbx_strand_id
1 'polypeptide(L)'
;MSPRKPAVLRDGDGQNLREYLIATAARLIDERGSAGLSVRDIAREAQVADGVLYNYFEDKEDLLAQALLAHVGTVMNSAPRLPPAGTGTVAENLHLFIDAGLATLARVVPAFAGLSSQPNVLRRFHAMVGGDTAFAGEAATGGGQQAAGDGVAQGGETGGAAAGNEGPGPGRPPDGHDGDGQAGLPAILAGYLLAEQRLGRIDGAADIDAAVTLVVGAIHGQILPRVLFSPPGSPVTAPPDLAGRLAATVLSGIAPVSPRP
;
A
#
# COMPACT_ATOMS: atom_id res chain seq x y z
N MET A 1 -4.45 36.76 -26.11
CA MET A 1 -3.08 36.29 -25.86
C MET A 1 -3.17 34.78 -25.64
N SER A 2 -2.63 33.99 -26.56
CA SER A 2 -2.60 32.52 -26.41
C SER A 2 -1.69 32.13 -25.23
N PRO A 3 -2.12 31.20 -24.35
CA PRO A 3 -1.30 30.76 -23.24
C PRO A 3 -0.02 30.11 -23.80
N ARG A 4 1.13 30.56 -23.30
CA ARG A 4 2.43 29.97 -23.63
C ARG A 4 2.44 28.52 -23.16
N LYS A 5 2.67 27.56 -24.06
CA LYS A 5 2.95 26.18 -23.67
C LYS A 5 4.20 26.14 -22.75
N PRO A 6 4.16 25.40 -21.63
CA PRO A 6 5.34 25.19 -20.80
C PRO A 6 6.52 24.72 -21.65
N ALA A 7 7.73 25.16 -21.31
CA ALA A 7 8.94 24.84 -22.08
C ALA A 7 9.20 23.34 -22.23
N VAL A 8 8.72 22.54 -21.27
CA VAL A 8 8.82 21.06 -21.22
C VAL A 8 7.93 20.38 -22.30
N LEU A 9 6.96 21.09 -22.87
CA LEU A 9 5.95 20.54 -23.80
C LEU A 9 6.13 21.04 -25.23
N ARG A 10 7.32 21.42 -25.64
CA ARG A 10 7.58 21.94 -26.99
C ARG A 10 7.58 20.88 -28.08
N ASP A 11 7.70 19.59 -27.72
CA ASP A 11 7.63 18.48 -28.67
C ASP A 11 6.48 17.52 -28.30
N GLY A 12 5.37 17.68 -28.99
CA GLY A 12 4.21 16.83 -29.25
C GLY A 12 3.82 15.77 -28.21
N ASP A 13 2.68 15.84 -27.65
CA ASP A 13 1.69 14.80 -27.35
C ASP A 13 0.85 15.20 -26.13
N GLY A 14 -0.48 15.16 -26.25
CA GLY A 14 -1.39 15.41 -25.14
C GLY A 14 -1.19 14.42 -23.98
N GLN A 15 -0.60 13.27 -24.23
CA GLN A 15 -0.24 12.27 -23.23
C GLN A 15 0.87 12.79 -22.30
N ASN A 16 1.86 13.48 -22.84
CA ASN A 16 2.95 14.10 -22.10
C ASN A 16 2.46 15.23 -21.16
N LEU A 17 1.43 16.00 -21.57
CA LEU A 17 0.88 17.04 -20.69
C LEU A 17 0.05 16.46 -19.54
N ARG A 18 -0.71 15.40 -19.78
CA ARG A 18 -1.48 14.72 -18.73
C ARG A 18 -0.54 14.17 -17.62
N GLU A 19 0.51 13.46 -18.03
CA GLU A 19 1.52 12.93 -17.12
C GLU A 19 2.24 14.04 -16.35
N TYR A 20 2.59 15.12 -17.02
CA TYR A 20 3.20 16.29 -16.39
C TYR A 20 2.29 16.93 -15.33
N LEU A 21 0.99 17.03 -15.59
CA LEU A 21 0.02 17.56 -14.63
C LEU A 21 -0.14 16.64 -13.41
N ILE A 22 -0.17 15.32 -13.63
CA ILE A 22 -0.20 14.33 -12.54
C ILE A 22 1.07 14.42 -11.70
N ALA A 23 2.24 14.45 -12.33
CA ALA A 23 3.53 14.56 -11.63
C ALA A 23 3.64 15.87 -10.84
N THR A 24 3.16 16.99 -11.40
CA THR A 24 3.11 18.28 -10.72
C THR A 24 2.21 18.23 -9.48
N ALA A 25 1.03 17.64 -9.61
CA ALA A 25 0.11 17.47 -8.49
C ALA A 25 0.67 16.51 -7.42
N ALA A 26 1.30 15.40 -7.81
CA ALA A 26 1.95 14.46 -6.91
C ALA A 26 3.09 15.13 -6.11
N ARG A 27 3.90 15.95 -6.76
CA ARG A 27 4.95 16.75 -6.09
C ARG A 27 4.36 17.75 -5.10
N LEU A 28 3.28 18.43 -5.44
CA LEU A 28 2.61 19.34 -4.52
C LEU A 28 2.02 18.61 -3.30
N ILE A 29 1.53 17.38 -3.50
CA ILE A 29 1.09 16.52 -2.40
C ILE A 29 2.27 16.18 -1.47
N ASP A 30 3.43 15.85 -2.04
CA ASP A 30 4.64 15.54 -1.25
C ASP A 30 5.14 16.76 -0.45
N GLU A 31 5.18 17.94 -1.08
CA GLU A 31 5.74 19.17 -0.49
C GLU A 31 4.81 19.83 0.54
N ARG A 32 3.51 19.81 0.31
CA ARG A 32 2.54 20.63 1.06
C ARG A 32 1.40 19.82 1.66
N GLY A 33 1.38 18.50 1.41
CA GLY A 33 0.23 17.64 1.70
C GLY A 33 -0.91 17.88 0.71
N SER A 34 -1.93 17.05 0.81
CA SER A 34 -3.12 17.10 -0.05
C SER A 34 -4.23 18.01 0.51
N ALA A 35 -4.12 18.43 1.78
CA ALA A 35 -5.10 19.30 2.43
C ALA A 35 -5.17 20.67 1.75
N GLY A 36 -6.35 20.99 1.22
CA GLY A 36 -6.57 22.31 0.58
C GLY A 36 -5.99 22.47 -0.82
N LEU A 37 -5.34 21.44 -1.40
CA LEU A 37 -4.82 21.50 -2.77
C LEU A 37 -5.97 21.71 -3.76
N SER A 38 -5.86 22.77 -4.57
CA SER A 38 -6.88 23.13 -5.56
C SER A 38 -6.37 22.94 -6.99
N VAL A 39 -7.31 22.78 -7.94
CA VAL A 39 -7.01 22.75 -9.37
C VAL A 39 -6.22 23.99 -9.81
N ARG A 40 -6.55 25.17 -9.24
CA ARG A 40 -5.84 26.42 -9.53
C ARG A 40 -4.39 26.40 -9.06
N ASP A 41 -4.10 25.76 -7.93
CA ASP A 41 -2.72 25.63 -7.44
C ASP A 41 -1.90 24.77 -8.36
N ILE A 42 -2.49 23.66 -8.83
CA ILE A 42 -1.85 22.74 -9.79
C ILE A 42 -1.64 23.45 -11.14
N ALA A 43 -2.66 24.13 -11.66
CA ALA A 43 -2.56 24.87 -12.92
C ALA A 43 -1.49 25.97 -12.88
N ARG A 44 -1.47 26.72 -11.78
CA ARG A 44 -0.46 27.79 -11.55
C ARG A 44 0.94 27.20 -11.50
N GLU A 45 1.15 26.10 -10.78
CA GLU A 45 2.45 25.43 -10.66
C GLU A 45 2.88 24.83 -12.00
N ALA A 46 1.96 24.22 -12.74
CA ALA A 46 2.20 23.67 -14.07
C ALA A 46 2.31 24.74 -15.17
N GLN A 47 2.07 26.03 -14.83
CA GLN A 47 2.10 27.15 -15.78
C GLN A 47 1.10 26.99 -16.94
N VAL A 48 -0.07 26.44 -16.68
CA VAL A 48 -1.19 26.30 -17.64
C VAL A 48 -2.41 27.09 -17.18
N ALA A 49 -3.35 27.35 -18.08
CA ALA A 49 -4.63 27.92 -17.70
C ALA A 49 -5.50 26.86 -16.98
N ASP A 50 -6.29 27.30 -15.98
CA ASP A 50 -7.15 26.40 -15.18
C ASP A 50 -8.04 25.48 -16.05
N GLY A 51 -8.59 26.02 -17.15
CA GLY A 51 -9.43 25.25 -18.06
C GLY A 51 -8.73 24.12 -18.81
N VAL A 52 -7.38 24.12 -18.87
CA VAL A 52 -6.62 23.06 -19.54
C VAL A 52 -6.75 21.74 -18.81
N LEU A 53 -6.84 21.75 -17.48
CA LEU A 53 -6.94 20.52 -16.68
C LEU A 53 -8.24 19.75 -17.01
N TYR A 54 -9.35 20.44 -17.23
CA TYR A 54 -10.64 19.83 -17.58
C TYR A 54 -10.68 19.18 -18.98
N ASN A 55 -9.64 19.37 -19.81
CA ASN A 55 -9.48 18.63 -21.06
C ASN A 55 -8.85 17.24 -20.87
N TYR A 56 -8.22 16.99 -19.71
CA TYR A 56 -7.47 15.76 -19.43
C TYR A 56 -8.03 14.95 -18.26
N PHE A 57 -8.83 15.57 -17.40
CA PHE A 57 -9.41 14.95 -16.22
C PHE A 57 -10.90 15.23 -16.15
N GLU A 58 -11.68 14.24 -15.73
CA GLU A 58 -13.14 14.36 -15.62
C GLU A 58 -13.54 15.49 -14.65
N ASP A 59 -12.87 15.53 -13.52
CA ASP A 59 -13.07 16.52 -12.46
C ASP A 59 -11.81 16.64 -11.59
N LYS A 60 -11.91 17.45 -10.52
CA LYS A 60 -10.83 17.64 -9.54
C LYS A 60 -10.47 16.33 -8.85
N GLU A 61 -11.45 15.54 -8.49
CA GLU A 61 -11.31 14.29 -7.76
C GLU A 61 -10.54 13.24 -8.56
N ASP A 62 -10.74 13.20 -9.88
CA ASP A 62 -9.99 12.34 -10.80
C ASP A 62 -8.51 12.72 -10.83
N LEU A 63 -8.20 14.00 -11.02
CA LEU A 63 -6.81 14.48 -11.00
C LEU A 63 -6.13 14.17 -9.66
N LEU A 64 -6.79 14.44 -8.54
CA LEU A 64 -6.20 14.21 -7.21
C LEU A 64 -6.01 12.72 -6.91
N ALA A 65 -6.92 11.85 -7.33
CA ALA A 65 -6.77 10.41 -7.14
C ALA A 65 -5.58 9.85 -7.94
N GLN A 66 -5.40 10.31 -9.19
CA GLN A 66 -4.24 9.93 -10.01
C GLN A 66 -2.94 10.50 -9.47
N ALA A 67 -2.95 11.73 -8.96
CA ALA A 67 -1.79 12.34 -8.33
C ALA A 67 -1.41 11.62 -7.03
N LEU A 68 -2.39 11.21 -6.22
CA LEU A 68 -2.15 10.41 -5.02
C LEU A 68 -1.53 9.05 -5.38
N LEU A 69 -2.05 8.39 -6.42
CA LEU A 69 -1.49 7.12 -6.91
C LEU A 69 -0.04 7.29 -7.37
N ALA A 70 0.24 8.32 -8.15
CA ALA A 70 1.59 8.63 -8.60
C ALA A 70 2.54 8.97 -7.44
N HIS A 71 2.06 9.72 -6.43
CA HIS A 71 2.83 10.02 -5.22
C HIS A 71 3.18 8.75 -4.46
N VAL A 72 2.18 7.90 -4.14
CA VAL A 72 2.39 6.62 -3.45
C VAL A 72 3.36 5.74 -4.23
N GLY A 73 3.16 5.59 -5.53
CA GLY A 73 4.07 4.83 -6.40
C GLY A 73 5.50 5.34 -6.37
N THR A 74 5.70 6.67 -6.42
CA THR A 74 7.02 7.28 -6.33
C THR A 74 7.69 6.99 -4.98
N VAL A 75 6.95 7.16 -3.89
CA VAL A 75 7.46 6.90 -2.53
C VAL A 75 7.83 5.42 -2.37
N MET A 76 6.95 4.50 -2.77
CA MET A 76 7.17 3.06 -2.68
C MET A 76 8.37 2.61 -3.54
N ASN A 77 8.50 3.13 -4.75
CA ASN A 77 9.61 2.79 -5.65
C ASN A 77 10.96 3.37 -5.20
N SER A 78 10.95 4.46 -4.41
CA SER A 78 12.16 5.05 -3.83
C SER A 78 12.62 4.38 -2.53
N ALA A 79 11.78 3.55 -1.91
CA ALA A 79 12.12 2.85 -0.68
C ALA A 79 13.23 1.81 -0.92
N PRO A 80 14.20 1.68 -0.03
CA PRO A 80 15.20 0.62 -0.08
C PRO A 80 14.50 -0.75 -0.07
N ARG A 81 14.93 -1.63 -0.98
CA ARG A 81 14.45 -3.02 -1.00
C ARG A 81 15.17 -3.84 0.03
N LEU A 82 14.43 -4.74 0.69
CA LEU A 82 15.06 -5.75 1.55
C LEU A 82 16.06 -6.59 0.73
N PRO A 83 17.26 -6.85 1.28
CA PRO A 83 18.17 -7.82 0.70
C PRO A 83 17.51 -9.22 0.67
N PRO A 84 17.90 -10.08 -0.28
CA PRO A 84 17.44 -11.47 -0.30
C PRO A 84 17.74 -12.17 1.04
N ALA A 85 16.84 -13.04 1.48
CA ALA A 85 17.05 -13.86 2.66
C ALA A 85 18.38 -14.67 2.54
N GLY A 86 19.09 -14.81 3.64
CA GLY A 86 20.41 -15.43 3.67
C GLY A 86 21.57 -14.45 3.45
N THR A 87 21.31 -13.21 3.05
CA THR A 87 22.36 -12.17 2.88
C THR A 87 22.42 -11.23 4.07
N GLY A 88 23.60 -10.76 4.44
CA GLY A 88 23.81 -9.92 5.62
C GLY A 88 23.35 -10.58 6.93
N THR A 89 23.02 -9.82 7.93
CA THR A 89 22.40 -10.31 9.16
C THR A 89 20.89 -10.01 9.18
N VAL A 90 20.12 -10.88 9.85
CA VAL A 90 18.68 -10.63 10.04
C VAL A 90 18.45 -9.29 10.77
N ALA A 91 19.36 -8.93 11.69
CA ALA A 91 19.31 -7.68 12.44
C ALA A 91 19.42 -6.45 11.56
N GLU A 92 20.43 -6.43 10.68
CA GLU A 92 20.65 -5.32 9.74
C GLU A 92 19.50 -5.19 8.75
N ASN A 93 19.01 -6.31 8.22
CA ASN A 93 17.92 -6.32 7.26
C ASN A 93 16.60 -5.89 7.90
N LEU A 94 16.33 -6.31 9.15
CA LEU A 94 15.14 -5.87 9.89
C LEU A 94 15.22 -4.39 10.24
N HIS A 95 16.40 -3.90 10.64
CA HIS A 95 16.64 -2.47 10.86
C HIS A 95 16.35 -1.67 9.58
N LEU A 96 16.92 -2.09 8.45
CA LEU A 96 16.67 -1.45 7.14
C LEU A 96 15.18 -1.42 6.79
N PHE A 97 14.47 -2.52 7.01
CA PHE A 97 13.01 -2.59 6.75
C PHE A 97 12.22 -1.61 7.61
N ILE A 98 12.53 -1.55 8.90
CA ILE A 98 11.83 -0.66 9.84
C ILE A 98 12.10 0.80 9.49
N ASP A 99 13.35 1.15 9.22
CA ASP A 99 13.75 2.52 8.85
C ASP A 99 13.08 2.95 7.53
N ALA A 100 13.13 2.11 6.51
CA ALA A 100 12.47 2.34 5.24
C ALA A 100 10.94 2.45 5.40
N GLY A 101 10.32 1.62 6.24
CA GLY A 101 8.89 1.66 6.55
C GLY A 101 8.48 2.97 7.25
N LEU A 102 9.27 3.40 8.24
CA LEU A 102 9.06 4.69 8.92
C LEU A 102 9.13 5.87 7.94
N ALA A 103 10.19 5.89 7.10
CA ALA A 103 10.38 6.93 6.09
C ALA A 103 9.25 6.95 5.05
N THR A 104 8.83 5.78 4.58
CA THR A 104 7.74 5.61 3.61
C THR A 104 6.41 6.11 4.18
N LEU A 105 6.02 5.65 5.38
CA LEU A 105 4.76 6.06 6.00
C LEU A 105 4.75 7.54 6.39
N ALA A 106 5.90 8.10 6.77
CA ALA A 106 6.01 9.53 7.06
C ALA A 106 5.67 10.43 5.85
N ARG A 107 5.81 9.91 4.62
CA ARG A 107 5.45 10.62 3.38
C ARG A 107 4.04 10.25 2.88
N VAL A 108 3.64 8.99 3.01
CA VAL A 108 2.36 8.51 2.48
C VAL A 108 1.18 8.91 3.36
N VAL A 109 1.28 8.73 4.69
CA VAL A 109 0.15 8.96 5.60
C VAL A 109 -0.35 10.41 5.59
N PRO A 110 0.50 11.45 5.56
CA PRO A 110 0.03 12.84 5.46
C PRO A 110 -0.78 13.12 4.19
N ALA A 111 -0.43 12.48 3.07
CA ALA A 111 -1.16 12.60 1.82
C ALA A 111 -2.61 12.09 1.94
N PHE A 112 -2.81 10.94 2.60
CA PHE A 112 -4.14 10.40 2.87
C PHE A 112 -4.91 11.21 3.92
N ALA A 113 -4.25 11.62 5.00
CA ALA A 113 -4.89 12.40 6.06
C ALA A 113 -5.49 13.72 5.52
N GLY A 114 -4.78 14.38 4.63
CA GLY A 114 -5.27 15.61 3.98
C GLY A 114 -6.49 15.40 3.06
N LEU A 115 -6.74 14.17 2.61
CA LEU A 115 -7.89 13.80 1.77
C LEU A 115 -9.05 13.21 2.57
N SER A 116 -8.97 13.13 3.89
CA SER A 116 -10.03 12.58 4.74
C SER A 116 -11.37 13.30 4.56
N SER A 117 -11.35 14.59 4.21
CA SER A 117 -12.54 15.40 3.87
C SER A 117 -13.02 15.24 2.42
N GLN A 118 -12.35 14.45 1.61
CA GLN A 118 -12.63 14.24 0.19
C GLN A 118 -12.85 12.75 -0.14
N PRO A 119 -13.94 12.13 0.33
CA PRO A 119 -14.15 10.68 0.22
C PRO A 119 -14.21 10.19 -1.24
N ASN A 120 -14.60 11.04 -2.18
CA ASN A 120 -14.62 10.70 -3.60
C ASN A 120 -13.22 10.45 -4.16
N VAL A 121 -12.22 11.23 -3.73
CA VAL A 121 -10.82 11.02 -4.14
C VAL A 121 -10.34 9.65 -3.65
N LEU A 122 -10.58 9.34 -2.37
CA LEU A 122 -10.17 8.06 -1.79
C LEU A 122 -10.87 6.87 -2.47
N ARG A 123 -12.17 7.00 -2.77
CA ARG A 123 -12.92 5.96 -3.49
C ARG A 123 -12.35 5.72 -4.90
N ARG A 124 -12.02 6.79 -5.66
CA ARG A 124 -11.38 6.66 -6.98
C ARG A 124 -9.99 6.05 -6.88
N PHE A 125 -9.21 6.47 -5.89
CA PHE A 125 -7.91 5.87 -5.61
C PHE A 125 -8.04 4.36 -5.37
N HIS A 126 -8.96 3.92 -4.47
CA HIS A 126 -9.19 2.50 -4.21
C HIS A 126 -9.62 1.73 -5.47
N ALA A 127 -10.46 2.32 -6.31
CA ALA A 127 -10.84 1.70 -7.58
C ALA A 127 -9.65 1.50 -8.54
N MET A 128 -8.67 2.42 -8.54
CA MET A 128 -7.46 2.33 -9.36
C MET A 128 -6.47 1.27 -8.88
N VAL A 129 -6.37 1.06 -7.57
CA VAL A 129 -5.44 0.07 -6.98
C VAL A 129 -6.02 -1.34 -6.85
N GLY A 130 -7.22 -1.59 -7.37
CA GLY A 130 -7.82 -2.94 -7.40
C GLY A 130 -8.66 -3.29 -6.17
N GLY A 131 -9.23 -2.31 -5.52
CA GLY A 131 -10.39 -2.44 -4.60
C GLY A 131 -10.13 -3.05 -3.23
N ASP A 132 -9.56 -4.20 -3.03
CA ASP A 132 -9.60 -4.88 -1.73
C ASP A 132 -8.24 -5.36 -1.16
N THR A 133 -7.14 -5.19 -1.86
CA THR A 133 -5.91 -5.92 -1.48
C THR A 133 -4.71 -5.07 -1.09
N ALA A 134 -4.67 -3.77 -1.41
CA ALA A 134 -3.43 -3.01 -1.25
C ALA A 134 -3.21 -2.43 0.16
N PHE A 135 -4.27 -2.21 0.95
CA PHE A 135 -4.16 -1.56 2.28
C PHE A 135 -4.97 -2.25 3.40
N ALA A 136 -5.84 -3.18 3.07
CA ALA A 136 -6.46 -4.05 4.05
C ALA A 136 -5.45 -5.17 4.38
N GLY A 137 -4.59 -4.93 5.36
CA GLY A 137 -4.07 -6.04 6.13
C GLY A 137 -5.30 -6.78 6.65
N GLU A 138 -5.49 -8.03 6.27
CA GLU A 138 -6.51 -8.89 6.82
C GLU A 138 -6.43 -8.78 8.34
N ALA A 139 -7.36 -8.01 8.91
CA ALA A 139 -7.77 -8.24 10.27
C ALA A 139 -8.40 -9.63 10.22
N ALA A 140 -7.60 -10.64 10.57
CA ALA A 140 -8.07 -12.00 10.76
C ALA A 140 -9.21 -11.95 11.78
N THR A 141 -10.44 -11.86 11.30
CA THR A 141 -11.62 -12.18 12.06
C THR A 141 -11.71 -13.68 12.16
N GLY A 142 -10.87 -14.23 13.04
CA GLY A 142 -11.14 -15.48 13.70
C GLY A 142 -12.33 -15.27 14.63
N GLY A 143 -13.52 -15.52 14.13
CA GLY A 143 -14.76 -15.47 14.88
C GLY A 143 -15.66 -16.58 14.38
N GLY A 144 -15.34 -17.83 14.76
CA GLY A 144 -16.29 -18.93 14.66
C GLY A 144 -17.52 -18.63 15.53
N GLN A 145 -18.65 -18.51 14.90
CA GLN A 145 -19.93 -18.68 15.60
C GLN A 145 -20.74 -19.71 14.84
N GLN A 146 -20.57 -20.97 15.26
CA GLN A 146 -21.58 -22.00 15.06
C GLN A 146 -22.80 -21.61 15.89
N ALA A 147 -23.88 -21.25 15.22
CA ALA A 147 -25.22 -21.30 15.81
C ALA A 147 -25.93 -22.47 15.17
N ALA A 148 -26.10 -23.50 15.97
CA ALA A 148 -27.08 -24.56 15.72
C ALA A 148 -28.50 -23.98 15.81
N GLY A 149 -29.33 -24.30 14.87
CA GLY A 149 -30.77 -23.98 14.86
C GLY A 149 -31.49 -25.03 14.06
N ASP A 150 -32.11 -25.96 14.79
CA ASP A 150 -33.08 -26.97 14.33
C ASP A 150 -34.23 -26.34 13.57
N GLY A 151 -34.79 -27.09 12.61
CA GLY A 151 -36.18 -26.88 12.29
C GLY A 151 -36.66 -27.24 10.90
N VAL A 152 -37.09 -28.50 10.77
CA VAL A 152 -38.33 -28.95 10.09
C VAL A 152 -38.39 -29.00 8.55
N ALA A 153 -38.58 -30.23 8.10
CA ALA A 153 -38.95 -30.71 6.78
C ALA A 153 -40.36 -30.31 6.32
N GLN A 154 -40.53 -30.18 4.99
CA GLN A 154 -41.66 -30.62 4.15
C GLN A 154 -41.25 -30.33 2.70
N GLY A 155 -41.11 -31.26 1.76
CA GLY A 155 -42.09 -32.17 1.21
C GLY A 155 -42.61 -31.59 -0.11
N GLY A 156 -42.21 -32.16 -1.30
CA GLY A 156 -42.81 -31.79 -2.59
C GLY A 156 -42.03 -32.35 -3.79
N GLU A 157 -42.43 -33.53 -4.26
CA GLU A 157 -41.98 -34.23 -5.47
C GLU A 157 -42.32 -33.47 -6.77
N THR A 158 -41.56 -33.67 -7.81
CA THR A 158 -41.76 -34.29 -9.14
C THR A 158 -40.85 -33.61 -10.14
N GLY A 159 -39.96 -34.28 -10.82
CA GLY A 159 -40.17 -35.13 -11.96
C GLY A 159 -39.38 -34.60 -13.16
N GLY A 160 -38.56 -35.41 -13.79
CA GLY A 160 -38.30 -35.27 -15.23
C GLY A 160 -36.84 -35.23 -15.71
N ALA A 161 -36.42 -36.34 -16.17
CA ALA A 161 -35.16 -36.70 -16.87
C ALA A 161 -34.71 -35.81 -18.02
N ALA A 162 -33.40 -35.72 -18.22
CA ALA A 162 -32.73 -36.20 -19.48
C ALA A 162 -31.23 -36.02 -19.39
N ALA A 163 -30.52 -37.03 -19.86
CA ALA A 163 -29.08 -37.19 -19.94
C ALA A 163 -28.43 -36.26 -20.99
N GLY A 164 -27.22 -35.80 -20.68
CA GLY A 164 -26.30 -35.19 -21.62
C GLY A 164 -24.89 -35.34 -21.08
N ASN A 165 -24.25 -36.41 -21.50
CA ASN A 165 -22.85 -36.76 -21.22
C ASN A 165 -21.97 -35.95 -22.20
N GLU A 166 -21.19 -35.01 -21.70
CA GLU A 166 -20.04 -34.47 -22.40
C GLU A 166 -18.84 -34.42 -21.45
N GLY A 167 -17.76 -35.13 -21.88
CA GLY A 167 -16.55 -35.35 -21.14
C GLY A 167 -15.69 -34.11 -20.94
N PRO A 168 -14.65 -34.22 -20.09
CA PRO A 168 -13.79 -33.09 -19.76
C PRO A 168 -12.87 -32.74 -20.94
N GLY A 169 -13.04 -31.53 -21.47
CA GLY A 169 -12.11 -30.92 -22.40
C GLY A 169 -10.75 -30.65 -21.77
N PRO A 170 -9.67 -30.59 -22.56
CA PRO A 170 -8.32 -30.43 -22.04
C PRO A 170 -8.17 -29.14 -21.27
N GLY A 171 -7.62 -29.25 -20.05
CA GLY A 171 -7.40 -28.15 -19.15
C GLY A 171 -6.60 -27.02 -19.79
N ARG A 172 -7.20 -25.84 -19.83
CA ARG A 172 -6.50 -24.59 -20.07
C ARG A 172 -5.48 -24.41 -18.94
N PRO A 173 -4.20 -24.15 -19.25
CA PRO A 173 -3.22 -23.82 -18.22
C PRO A 173 -3.71 -22.60 -17.45
N PRO A 174 -3.45 -22.51 -16.13
CA PRO A 174 -3.76 -21.29 -15.40
C PRO A 174 -2.94 -20.16 -16.01
N ASP A 175 -3.63 -19.23 -16.65
CA ASP A 175 -3.03 -17.98 -17.10
C ASP A 175 -2.42 -17.35 -15.85
N GLY A 176 -1.09 -17.37 -15.77
CA GLY A 176 -0.34 -16.65 -14.76
C GLY A 176 -0.64 -15.16 -14.94
N HIS A 177 -1.63 -14.69 -14.22
CA HIS A 177 -1.70 -13.30 -13.89
C HIS A 177 -0.61 -13.10 -12.83
N ASP A 178 0.59 -12.75 -13.30
CA ASP A 178 1.55 -12.01 -12.53
C ASP A 178 0.89 -10.67 -12.16
N GLY A 179 0.00 -10.74 -11.19
CA GLY A 179 -0.46 -9.57 -10.46
C GLY A 179 0.74 -9.07 -9.66
N ASP A 180 1.57 -8.22 -10.26
CA ASP A 180 2.45 -7.30 -9.56
C ASP A 180 1.62 -6.29 -8.75
N GLY A 181 0.62 -6.77 -8.03
CA GLY A 181 0.02 -6.08 -6.92
C GLY A 181 1.10 -5.95 -5.87
N GLN A 182 1.64 -4.75 -5.74
CA GLN A 182 2.72 -4.41 -4.82
C GLN A 182 2.34 -4.90 -3.43
N ALA A 183 2.98 -6.00 -2.99
CA ALA A 183 2.71 -6.61 -1.69
C ALA A 183 2.88 -5.54 -0.61
N GLY A 184 1.91 -5.40 0.29
CA GLY A 184 1.98 -4.44 1.40
C GLY A 184 3.15 -4.77 2.34
N LEU A 185 3.54 -3.79 3.16
CA LEU A 185 4.63 -3.96 4.14
C LEU A 185 4.54 -5.26 4.96
N PRO A 186 3.33 -5.70 5.45
CA PRO A 186 3.23 -6.96 6.19
C PRO A 186 3.64 -8.17 5.35
N ALA A 187 3.18 -8.27 4.11
CA ALA A 187 3.48 -9.42 3.25
C ALA A 187 4.96 -9.48 2.84
N ILE A 188 5.59 -8.33 2.60
CA ILE A 188 7.03 -8.26 2.31
C ILE A 188 7.83 -8.76 3.50
N LEU A 189 7.52 -8.29 4.72
CA LEU A 189 8.21 -8.71 5.92
C LEU A 189 7.98 -10.18 6.24
N ALA A 190 6.74 -10.66 6.14
CA ALA A 190 6.39 -12.06 6.38
C ALA A 190 7.17 -12.98 5.45
N GLY A 191 7.18 -12.69 4.15
CA GLY A 191 7.93 -13.45 3.16
C GLY A 191 9.43 -13.53 3.46
N TYR A 192 10.03 -12.41 3.87
CA TYR A 192 11.43 -12.33 4.29
C TYR A 192 11.70 -13.18 5.54
N LEU A 193 10.94 -12.97 6.63
CA LEU A 193 11.15 -13.68 7.88
C LEU A 193 10.92 -15.19 7.75
N LEU A 194 9.90 -15.62 6.99
CA LEU A 194 9.67 -17.04 6.68
C LEU A 194 10.82 -17.65 5.88
N ALA A 195 11.44 -16.90 4.97
CA ALA A 195 12.60 -17.36 4.24
C ALA A 195 13.83 -17.52 5.15
N GLU A 196 14.07 -16.58 6.07
CA GLU A 196 15.14 -16.65 7.06
C GLU A 196 14.92 -17.81 8.06
N GLN A 197 13.68 -18.08 8.44
CA GLN A 197 13.30 -19.22 9.28
C GLN A 197 13.61 -20.55 8.59
N ARG A 198 13.28 -20.67 7.29
CA ARG A 198 13.64 -21.86 6.49
C ARG A 198 15.14 -22.08 6.37
N LEU A 199 15.94 -21.02 6.43
CA LEU A 199 17.40 -21.07 6.44
C LEU A 199 17.98 -21.37 7.85
N GLY A 200 17.14 -21.51 8.88
CA GLY A 200 17.55 -21.76 10.26
C GLY A 200 18.18 -20.54 10.96
N ARG A 201 18.02 -19.34 10.41
CA ARG A 201 18.55 -18.09 10.97
C ARG A 201 17.57 -17.41 11.94
N ILE A 202 16.33 -17.85 11.94
CA ILE A 202 15.26 -17.57 12.89
C ILE A 202 14.81 -18.90 13.48
N ASP A 203 14.41 -18.92 14.75
CA ASP A 203 13.89 -20.12 15.40
C ASP A 203 12.70 -20.70 14.62
N GLY A 204 12.72 -22.03 14.38
CA GLY A 204 11.65 -22.71 13.67
C GLY A 204 10.29 -22.66 14.38
N ALA A 205 10.28 -22.43 15.70
CA ALA A 205 9.07 -22.28 16.50
C ALA A 205 8.64 -20.80 16.67
N ALA A 206 9.39 -19.84 16.10
CA ALA A 206 9.04 -18.42 16.21
C ALA A 206 7.73 -18.12 15.49
N ASP A 207 6.85 -17.38 16.12
CA ASP A 207 5.60 -16.88 15.55
C ASP A 207 5.89 -15.69 14.63
N ILE A 208 5.99 -15.96 13.34
CA ILE A 208 6.31 -14.94 12.34
C ILE A 208 5.17 -13.93 12.18
N ASP A 209 3.91 -14.35 12.29
CA ASP A 209 2.76 -13.45 12.16
C ASP A 209 2.70 -12.46 13.32
N ALA A 210 2.98 -12.91 14.54
CA ALA A 210 3.12 -12.04 15.71
C ALA A 210 4.30 -11.05 15.52
N ALA A 211 5.46 -11.52 15.04
CA ALA A 211 6.61 -10.66 14.80
C ALA A 211 6.31 -9.58 13.74
N VAL A 212 5.65 -9.95 12.63
CA VAL A 212 5.20 -9.02 11.59
C VAL A 212 4.23 -7.98 12.17
N THR A 213 3.24 -8.44 12.95
CA THR A 213 2.25 -7.56 13.58
C THR A 213 2.91 -6.56 14.52
N LEU A 214 3.88 -6.99 15.33
CA LEU A 214 4.64 -6.10 16.23
C LEU A 214 5.43 -5.05 15.46
N VAL A 215 6.17 -5.45 14.42
CA VAL A 215 6.99 -4.53 13.63
C VAL A 215 6.12 -3.52 12.89
N VAL A 216 5.13 -4.00 12.15
CA VAL A 216 4.26 -3.14 11.34
C VAL A 216 3.40 -2.26 12.23
N GLY A 217 2.87 -2.80 13.33
CA GLY A 217 2.13 -2.04 14.33
C GLY A 217 2.97 -0.94 14.99
N ALA A 218 4.25 -1.24 15.30
CA ALA A 218 5.16 -0.24 15.85
C ALA A 218 5.44 0.90 14.85
N ILE A 219 5.65 0.58 13.56
CA ILE A 219 5.86 1.58 12.51
C ILE A 219 4.62 2.50 12.40
N HIS A 220 3.41 1.93 12.29
CA HIS A 220 2.17 2.69 12.24
C HIS A 220 1.94 3.52 13.50
N GLY A 221 2.17 2.94 14.67
CA GLY A 221 2.03 3.60 15.98
C GLY A 221 2.95 4.80 16.16
N GLN A 222 4.06 4.85 15.44
CA GLN A 222 4.94 6.03 15.44
C GLN A 222 4.47 7.15 14.52
N ILE A 223 3.88 6.82 13.40
CA ILE A 223 3.55 7.80 12.35
C ILE A 223 2.13 8.33 12.50
N LEU A 224 1.12 7.46 12.66
CA LEU A 224 -0.29 7.86 12.70
C LEU A 224 -0.62 8.92 13.74
N PRO A 225 -0.20 8.79 15.03
CA PRO A 225 -0.51 9.83 16.02
C PRO A 225 0.12 11.18 15.67
N ARG A 226 1.33 11.18 15.10
CA ARG A 226 2.01 12.41 14.69
C ARG A 226 1.26 13.12 13.57
N VAL A 227 0.76 12.38 12.60
CA VAL A 227 -0.01 12.96 11.48
C VAL A 227 -1.37 13.47 11.95
N LEU A 228 -2.05 12.73 12.84
CA LEU A 228 -3.42 13.05 13.24
C LEU A 228 -3.49 14.15 14.32
N PHE A 229 -2.49 14.24 15.21
CA PHE A 229 -2.54 15.11 16.38
C PHE A 229 -1.52 16.25 16.38
N SER A 230 -0.62 16.30 15.38
CA SER A 230 0.30 17.44 15.22
C SER A 230 -0.33 18.54 14.36
N PRO A 231 0.09 19.80 14.53
CA PRO A 231 -0.34 20.89 13.65
C PRO A 231 -0.03 20.56 12.18
N PRO A 232 -0.87 20.99 11.23
CA PRO A 232 -0.63 20.80 9.82
C PRO A 232 0.76 21.34 9.39
N GLY A 233 1.49 20.54 8.60
CA GLY A 233 2.84 20.89 8.15
C GLY A 233 3.95 20.58 9.15
N SER A 234 3.64 20.00 10.32
CA SER A 234 4.68 19.52 11.23
C SER A 234 5.48 18.37 10.61
N PRO A 235 6.81 18.34 10.79
CA PRO A 235 7.62 17.24 10.28
C PRO A 235 7.25 15.93 10.99
N VAL A 236 7.00 14.89 10.21
CA VAL A 236 6.71 13.55 10.71
C VAL A 236 8.00 12.75 10.73
N THR A 237 8.70 12.78 11.85
CA THR A 237 9.97 12.06 12.03
C THR A 237 9.87 11.06 13.17
N ALA A 238 10.46 9.88 12.99
CA ALA A 238 10.61 8.91 14.06
C ALA A 238 11.74 9.32 15.02
N PRO A 239 11.72 8.89 16.30
CA PRO A 239 12.85 9.06 17.20
C PRO A 239 14.12 8.45 16.62
N PRO A 240 15.30 9.07 16.86
CA PRO A 240 16.57 8.47 16.47
C PRO A 240 16.72 7.08 17.09
N ASP A 241 17.43 6.19 16.41
CA ASP A 241 17.71 4.80 16.82
C ASP A 241 16.49 3.89 17.08
N LEU A 242 15.27 4.37 16.77
CA LEU A 242 14.06 3.57 16.99
C LEU A 242 14.08 2.27 16.16
N ALA A 243 14.49 2.33 14.91
CA ALA A 243 14.56 1.17 14.04
C ALA A 243 15.48 0.08 14.60
N GLY A 244 16.68 0.47 15.09
CA GLY A 244 17.62 -0.46 15.71
C GLY A 244 17.08 -1.08 17.00
N ARG A 245 16.44 -0.29 17.86
CA ARG A 245 15.83 -0.79 19.10
C ARG A 245 14.68 -1.76 18.83
N LEU A 246 13.81 -1.45 17.87
CA LEU A 246 12.71 -2.36 17.49
C LEU A 246 13.25 -3.64 16.89
N ALA A 247 14.23 -3.57 15.99
CA ALA A 247 14.87 -4.74 15.42
C ALA A 247 15.48 -5.64 16.52
N ALA A 248 16.24 -5.08 17.45
CA ALA A 248 16.83 -5.81 18.57
C ALA A 248 15.77 -6.48 19.46
N THR A 249 14.68 -5.76 19.77
CA THR A 249 13.59 -6.27 20.62
C THR A 249 12.88 -7.45 19.95
N VAL A 250 12.54 -7.33 18.66
CA VAL A 250 11.88 -8.41 17.92
C VAL A 250 12.80 -9.63 17.81
N LEU A 251 14.06 -9.41 17.45
CA LEU A 251 15.03 -10.49 17.33
C LEU A 251 15.26 -11.25 18.63
N SER A 252 15.23 -10.60 19.79
CA SER A 252 15.32 -11.28 21.07
C SER A 252 14.19 -12.30 21.31
N GLY A 253 13.04 -12.10 20.65
CA GLY A 253 11.89 -13.00 20.72
C GLY A 253 11.88 -14.11 19.67
N ILE A 254 12.64 -13.96 18.56
CA ILE A 254 12.61 -14.90 17.42
C ILE A 254 13.97 -15.53 17.10
N ALA A 255 15.03 -15.15 17.82
CA ALA A 255 16.36 -15.72 17.64
C ALA A 255 16.38 -17.20 18.06
N PRO A 256 17.17 -18.06 17.36
CA PRO A 256 17.34 -19.43 17.78
C PRO A 256 17.80 -19.54 19.24
N VAL A 257 17.13 -20.35 20.02
CA VAL A 257 17.54 -20.62 21.39
C VAL A 257 18.84 -21.41 21.35
N SER A 258 19.95 -20.79 21.76
CA SER A 258 21.21 -21.54 21.93
C SER A 258 20.98 -22.66 22.94
N PRO A 259 21.37 -23.93 22.63
CA PRO A 259 21.31 -24.99 23.64
C PRO A 259 22.11 -24.57 24.85
N ARG A 260 21.46 -24.59 26.02
CA ARG A 260 22.18 -24.38 27.27
C ARG A 260 23.24 -25.46 27.44
N PRO A 261 24.45 -25.11 27.83
CA PRO A 261 25.54 -26.07 28.06
C PRO A 261 25.18 -27.11 29.09
#